data_4b701f019c3aef210cd620b886e934b9
#
_entry.id   4b701f019c3aef210cd620b886e934b9
#
_cell.length_a   1.000
_cell.length_b   1.000
_cell.length_c   1.000
_cell.angle_alpha   90.00
_cell.angle_beta   90.00
_cell.angle_gamma   90.00
#
_symmetry.space_group_name_H-M   'P 1'
#
loop_
_entity.id
_entity.type
_entity.pdbx_description
1 polymer ?
#
loop_
_entity_poly.entity_id
_entity_poly.type
_entity_poly.pdbx_seq_one_letter_code
_entity_poly.pdbx_strand_id
1 'polypeptide(L)'
;MIRKKTAPLDLNELIKSLYLLMKPRVMSLVIFTCAVGFLTSNSDTNTLDAMISIAFVSIGAGAAGCLNMWYESDLDALMTRTCLRPIPTGKINRKQALIFGIALSLISVIALNYFSNFLSASLLLFTIFFYLFVYTIWLKRKTPQNIVIGGVAGALPPVIGWTIATNAISLEPLAYFLIIFFWTPSHFWALSLYKADDYKKAKIPMLPLTDGVQKTKVYIFVYSLLMLPVIIFPYLIGFSGFVYLVPAIILTVYYNIICYDLYKYKKNKFDLKKAKKVFGYSILYLFLIFVLFLIDSL
;
A
#
# COMPACT_ATOMS: atom_id res chain seq x y z
N MET A 1 -1.29 -34.61 -3.14
CA MET A 1 -2.60 -34.18 -2.67
C MET A 1 -3.53 -34.01 -3.86
N ILE A 2 -4.52 -34.89 -4.00
CA ILE A 2 -5.45 -34.96 -5.12
C ILE A 2 -6.34 -33.71 -5.08
N ARG A 3 -6.28 -32.83 -6.10
CA ARG A 3 -7.21 -31.73 -6.29
C ARG A 3 -8.64 -32.31 -6.43
N LYS A 4 -9.45 -32.22 -5.38
CA LYS A 4 -10.90 -32.37 -5.54
C LYS A 4 -11.35 -31.33 -6.59
N LYS A 5 -11.91 -31.82 -7.72
CA LYS A 5 -12.66 -30.96 -8.64
C LYS A 5 -13.79 -30.35 -7.80
N THR A 6 -13.67 -29.07 -7.45
CA THR A 6 -14.76 -28.32 -6.85
C THR A 6 -15.88 -28.22 -7.89
N ALA A 7 -17.13 -28.41 -7.45
CA ALA A 7 -18.30 -28.13 -8.28
C ALA A 7 -18.21 -26.71 -8.86
N PRO A 8 -18.82 -26.44 -10.03
CA PRO A 8 -18.85 -25.10 -10.58
C PRO A 8 -19.41 -24.14 -9.54
N LEU A 9 -18.70 -23.02 -9.30
CA LEU A 9 -19.15 -22.00 -8.37
C LEU A 9 -20.46 -21.38 -8.87
N ASP A 10 -21.39 -21.15 -7.96
CA ASP A 10 -22.51 -20.23 -8.23
C ASP A 10 -22.00 -18.86 -8.65
N LEU A 11 -22.75 -18.16 -9.50
CA LEU A 11 -22.39 -16.84 -10.04
C LEU A 11 -22.06 -15.84 -8.94
N ASN A 12 -22.83 -15.82 -7.85
CA ASN A 12 -22.61 -14.93 -6.72
C ASN A 12 -21.26 -15.23 -6.00
N GLU A 13 -20.93 -16.51 -5.83
CA GLU A 13 -19.64 -16.92 -5.25
C GLU A 13 -18.46 -16.58 -6.18
N LEU A 14 -18.65 -16.70 -7.50
CA LEU A 14 -17.65 -16.31 -8.49
C LEU A 14 -17.36 -14.80 -8.40
N ILE A 15 -18.39 -13.95 -8.46
CA ILE A 15 -18.28 -12.49 -8.35
C ILE A 15 -17.60 -12.11 -7.03
N LYS A 16 -18.04 -12.68 -5.92
CA LYS A 16 -17.43 -12.45 -4.60
C LYS A 16 -15.94 -12.84 -4.58
N SER A 17 -15.60 -13.95 -5.19
CA SER A 17 -14.21 -14.44 -5.25
C SER A 17 -13.33 -13.54 -6.12
N LEU A 18 -13.83 -13.05 -7.26
CA LEU A 18 -13.14 -12.09 -8.12
C LEU A 18 -12.94 -10.74 -7.40
N TYR A 19 -13.96 -10.26 -6.69
CA TYR A 19 -13.84 -9.04 -5.87
C TYR A 19 -12.79 -9.19 -4.77
N LEU A 20 -12.72 -10.34 -4.09
CA LEU A 20 -11.72 -10.63 -3.07
C LEU A 20 -10.28 -10.67 -3.63
N LEU A 21 -10.09 -11.05 -4.91
CA LEU A 21 -8.78 -10.98 -5.56
C LEU A 21 -8.26 -9.55 -5.67
N MET A 22 -9.13 -8.55 -5.77
CA MET A 22 -8.77 -7.13 -5.84
C MET A 22 -8.35 -6.55 -4.48
N LYS A 23 -8.39 -7.31 -3.37
CA LYS A 23 -8.01 -6.87 -2.02
C LYS A 23 -8.74 -5.60 -1.53
N PRO A 24 -10.06 -5.53 -1.52
CA PRO A 24 -10.83 -4.28 -1.30
C PRO A 24 -10.46 -3.53 -0.02
N ARG A 25 -10.14 -4.23 1.07
CA ARG A 25 -9.72 -3.60 2.34
C ARG A 25 -8.39 -2.84 2.24
N VAL A 26 -7.48 -3.29 1.38
CA VAL A 26 -6.20 -2.59 1.16
C VAL A 26 -6.42 -1.44 0.18
N MET A 27 -7.28 -1.65 -0.82
CA MET A 27 -7.57 -0.64 -1.84
C MET A 27 -8.29 0.59 -1.27
N SER A 28 -9.04 0.48 -0.17
CA SER A 28 -9.72 1.64 0.43
C SER A 28 -8.77 2.79 0.78
N LEU A 29 -7.59 2.48 1.34
CA LEU A 29 -6.58 3.50 1.66
C LEU A 29 -5.91 4.05 0.38
N VAL A 30 -5.68 3.20 -0.62
CA VAL A 30 -5.15 3.60 -1.93
C VAL A 30 -6.08 4.59 -2.62
N ILE A 31 -7.38 4.28 -2.65
CA ILE A 31 -8.42 5.15 -3.24
C ILE A 31 -8.49 6.48 -2.50
N PHE A 32 -8.50 6.42 -1.17
CA PHE A 32 -8.55 7.59 -0.31
C PHE A 32 -7.35 8.52 -0.56
N THR A 33 -6.12 8.00 -0.55
CA THR A 33 -4.94 8.84 -0.79
C THR A 33 -4.89 9.39 -2.22
N CYS A 34 -5.34 8.64 -3.21
CA CYS A 34 -5.49 9.11 -4.59
C CYS A 34 -6.52 10.27 -4.67
N ALA A 35 -7.67 10.11 -4.01
CA ALA A 35 -8.69 11.16 -3.97
C ALA A 35 -8.17 12.43 -3.27
N VAL A 36 -7.40 12.29 -2.18
CA VAL A 36 -6.77 13.44 -1.52
C VAL A 36 -5.82 14.16 -2.47
N GLY A 37 -4.94 13.42 -3.17
CA GLY A 37 -4.02 14.01 -4.14
C GLY A 37 -4.74 14.78 -5.26
N PHE A 38 -5.92 14.30 -5.69
CA PHE A 38 -6.77 15.01 -6.64
C PHE A 38 -7.41 16.27 -6.02
N LEU A 39 -8.09 16.13 -4.88
CA LEU A 39 -8.89 17.19 -4.27
C LEU A 39 -8.05 18.40 -3.82
N THR A 40 -6.83 18.17 -3.38
CA THR A 40 -5.92 19.23 -2.90
C THR A 40 -5.14 19.94 -4.01
N SER A 41 -5.33 19.53 -5.27
CA SER A 41 -4.67 20.18 -6.43
C SER A 41 -5.34 21.46 -6.90
N ASN A 42 -6.53 21.79 -6.35
CA ASN A 42 -7.32 22.99 -6.68
C ASN A 42 -7.52 23.19 -8.21
N SER A 43 -7.79 22.11 -8.94
CA SER A 43 -7.96 22.18 -10.40
C SER A 43 -9.43 22.27 -10.80
N ASP A 44 -9.68 22.89 -11.96
CA ASP A 44 -11.00 23.01 -12.59
C ASP A 44 -11.43 21.73 -13.36
N THR A 45 -10.81 20.59 -13.09
CA THR A 45 -11.12 19.32 -13.76
C THR A 45 -12.58 18.95 -13.53
N ASN A 46 -13.25 18.48 -14.58
CA ASN A 46 -14.63 17.99 -14.47
C ASN A 46 -14.76 16.91 -13.40
N THR A 47 -15.63 17.14 -12.44
CA THR A 47 -15.84 16.24 -11.29
C THR A 47 -16.21 14.82 -11.72
N LEU A 48 -17.00 14.64 -12.79
CA LEU A 48 -17.38 13.33 -13.28
C LEU A 48 -16.17 12.56 -13.85
N ASP A 49 -15.36 13.22 -14.67
CA ASP A 49 -14.16 12.61 -15.25
C ASP A 49 -13.13 12.25 -14.17
N ALA A 50 -13.02 13.10 -13.15
CA ALA A 50 -12.19 12.83 -11.98
C ALA A 50 -12.65 11.60 -11.19
N MET A 51 -13.96 11.50 -10.91
CA MET A 51 -14.53 10.33 -10.21
C MET A 51 -14.32 9.04 -11.00
N ILE A 52 -14.54 9.07 -12.30
CA ILE A 52 -14.30 7.94 -13.21
C ILE A 52 -12.82 7.57 -13.22
N SER A 53 -11.93 8.56 -13.31
CA SER A 53 -10.48 8.36 -13.30
C SER A 53 -10.00 7.69 -11.99
N ILE A 54 -10.45 8.18 -10.84
CA ILE A 54 -10.13 7.58 -9.53
C ILE A 54 -10.67 6.15 -9.42
N ALA A 55 -11.86 5.89 -9.98
CA ALA A 55 -12.39 4.53 -10.03
C ALA A 55 -11.50 3.60 -10.86
N PHE A 56 -10.95 4.05 -12.00
CA PHE A 56 -10.02 3.26 -12.79
C PHE A 56 -8.65 3.09 -12.12
N VAL A 57 -8.15 4.07 -11.38
CA VAL A 57 -6.98 3.88 -10.50
C VAL A 57 -7.25 2.79 -9.46
N SER A 58 -8.44 2.76 -8.87
CA SER A 58 -8.85 1.72 -7.92
C SER A 58 -8.88 0.33 -8.56
N ILE A 59 -9.42 0.23 -9.79
CA ILE A 59 -9.46 -1.03 -10.55
C ILE A 59 -8.04 -1.48 -10.90
N GLY A 60 -7.16 -0.59 -11.34
CA GLY A 60 -5.77 -0.90 -11.65
C GLY A 60 -4.96 -1.35 -10.43
N ALA A 61 -5.14 -0.70 -9.28
CA ALA A 61 -4.55 -1.13 -8.02
C ALA A 61 -5.07 -2.51 -7.58
N GLY A 62 -6.38 -2.75 -7.76
CA GLY A 62 -6.99 -4.06 -7.54
C GLY A 62 -6.44 -5.14 -8.48
N ALA A 63 -6.22 -4.79 -9.75
CA ALA A 63 -5.60 -5.68 -10.74
C ALA A 63 -4.18 -6.08 -10.33
N ALA A 64 -3.35 -5.12 -9.88
CA ALA A 64 -2.04 -5.41 -9.31
C ALA A 64 -2.12 -6.35 -8.11
N GLY A 65 -3.11 -6.14 -7.21
CA GLY A 65 -3.41 -7.04 -6.10
C GLY A 65 -3.77 -8.46 -6.53
N CYS A 66 -4.57 -8.59 -7.60
CA CYS A 66 -4.96 -9.88 -8.19
C CYS A 66 -3.74 -10.60 -8.80
N LEU A 67 -2.93 -9.92 -9.58
CA LEU A 67 -1.70 -10.47 -10.18
C LEU A 67 -0.68 -10.89 -9.12
N ASN A 68 -0.58 -10.15 -8.02
CA ASN A 68 0.23 -10.57 -6.88
C ASN A 68 -0.31 -11.86 -6.24
N MET A 69 -1.63 -12.00 -6.02
CA MET A 69 -2.21 -13.25 -5.49
C MET A 69 -2.04 -14.42 -6.47
N TRP A 70 -2.13 -14.16 -7.78
CA TRP A 70 -1.84 -15.16 -8.81
C TRP A 70 -0.42 -15.71 -8.67
N TYR A 71 0.57 -14.83 -8.58
CA TYR A 71 1.97 -15.23 -8.51
C TYR A 71 2.30 -15.93 -7.17
N GLU A 72 1.78 -15.40 -6.07
CA GLU A 72 2.09 -15.84 -4.70
C GLU A 72 1.16 -16.93 -4.16
N SER A 73 0.33 -17.54 -4.99
CA SER A 73 -0.68 -18.52 -4.54
C SER A 73 -0.09 -19.72 -3.80
N ASP A 74 1.15 -20.10 -4.08
CA ASP A 74 1.94 -21.10 -3.38
C ASP A 74 2.29 -20.66 -1.95
N LEU A 75 2.77 -19.43 -1.78
CA LEU A 75 3.10 -18.83 -0.48
C LEU A 75 1.85 -18.58 0.35
N ASP A 76 0.78 -18.11 -0.31
CA ASP A 76 -0.50 -17.82 0.34
C ASP A 76 -1.12 -19.06 0.98
N ALA A 77 -0.93 -20.22 0.39
CA ALA A 77 -1.41 -21.50 0.94
C ALA A 77 -0.69 -21.90 2.24
N LEU A 78 0.53 -21.40 2.48
CA LEU A 78 1.34 -21.73 3.66
C LEU A 78 1.09 -20.79 4.86
N MET A 79 0.52 -19.62 4.61
CA MET A 79 0.37 -18.57 5.62
C MET A 79 -1.05 -18.59 6.21
N THR A 80 -1.18 -18.56 7.53
CA THR A 80 -2.50 -18.58 8.22
C THR A 80 -3.40 -17.40 7.83
N ARG A 81 -2.80 -16.25 7.50
CA ARG A 81 -3.53 -15.06 7.10
C ARG A 81 -4.12 -15.15 5.68
N THR A 82 -3.55 -15.94 4.80
CA THR A 82 -3.84 -15.91 3.35
C THR A 82 -4.28 -17.24 2.77
N CYS A 83 -4.23 -18.35 3.52
CA CYS A 83 -4.63 -19.69 3.06
C CYS A 83 -6.11 -19.79 2.66
N LEU A 84 -6.96 -18.88 3.15
CA LEU A 84 -8.38 -18.81 2.80
C LEU A 84 -8.70 -17.91 1.58
N ARG A 85 -7.67 -17.40 0.88
CA ARG A 85 -7.85 -16.62 -0.35
C ARG A 85 -8.43 -17.47 -1.48
N PRO A 86 -9.08 -16.85 -2.50
CA PRO A 86 -9.77 -17.58 -3.57
C PRO A 86 -8.91 -18.58 -4.34
N ILE A 87 -7.62 -18.31 -4.57
CA ILE A 87 -6.73 -19.19 -5.33
C ILE A 87 -6.27 -20.38 -4.46
N PRO A 88 -5.72 -20.22 -3.24
CA PRO A 88 -5.38 -21.32 -2.36
C PRO A 88 -6.53 -22.27 -2.06
N THR A 89 -7.75 -21.73 -1.90
CA THR A 89 -8.96 -22.57 -1.65
C THR A 89 -9.49 -23.27 -2.89
N GLY A 90 -8.97 -22.97 -4.09
CA GLY A 90 -9.41 -23.57 -5.35
C GLY A 90 -10.71 -22.96 -5.91
N LYS A 91 -11.27 -21.90 -5.29
CA LYS A 91 -12.44 -21.17 -5.81
C LYS A 91 -12.16 -20.54 -7.17
N ILE A 92 -11.00 -19.94 -7.33
CA ILE A 92 -10.52 -19.40 -8.61
C ILE A 92 -9.23 -20.12 -8.99
N ASN A 93 -9.12 -20.57 -10.23
CA ASN A 93 -7.89 -21.18 -10.68
C ASN A 93 -6.86 -20.11 -11.10
N ARG A 94 -5.57 -20.48 -11.15
CA ARG A 94 -4.47 -19.55 -11.46
C ARG A 94 -4.63 -18.91 -12.84
N LYS A 95 -5.13 -19.62 -13.84
CA LYS A 95 -5.32 -19.10 -15.20
C LYS A 95 -6.43 -18.02 -15.23
N GLN A 96 -7.54 -18.28 -14.53
CA GLN A 96 -8.63 -17.29 -14.40
C GLN A 96 -8.15 -16.02 -13.70
N ALA A 97 -7.40 -16.15 -12.58
CA ALA A 97 -6.85 -14.99 -11.86
C ALA A 97 -5.87 -14.19 -12.71
N LEU A 98 -5.02 -14.86 -13.51
CA LEU A 98 -4.09 -14.18 -14.43
C LEU A 98 -4.83 -13.40 -15.51
N ILE A 99 -5.78 -14.04 -16.20
CA ILE A 99 -6.56 -13.40 -17.27
C ILE A 99 -7.34 -12.21 -16.71
N PHE A 100 -7.99 -12.39 -15.57
CA PHE A 100 -8.75 -11.33 -14.90
C PHE A 100 -7.84 -10.15 -14.50
N GLY A 101 -6.68 -10.41 -13.90
CA GLY A 101 -5.73 -9.37 -13.51
C GLY A 101 -5.16 -8.61 -14.70
N ILE A 102 -4.80 -9.30 -15.80
CA ILE A 102 -4.30 -8.65 -17.02
C ILE A 102 -5.41 -7.81 -17.68
N ALA A 103 -6.62 -8.36 -17.82
CA ALA A 103 -7.75 -7.65 -18.42
C ALA A 103 -8.07 -6.36 -17.65
N LEU A 104 -8.16 -6.43 -16.30
CA LEU A 104 -8.39 -5.24 -15.48
C LEU A 104 -7.25 -4.23 -15.56
N SER A 105 -6.00 -4.68 -15.66
CA SER A 105 -4.84 -3.80 -15.82
C SER A 105 -4.92 -3.01 -17.14
N LEU A 106 -5.22 -3.69 -18.25
CA LEU A 106 -5.35 -3.05 -19.56
C LEU A 106 -6.53 -2.09 -19.60
N ILE A 107 -7.70 -2.53 -19.13
CA ILE A 107 -8.91 -1.69 -19.10
C ILE A 107 -8.66 -0.44 -18.26
N SER A 108 -8.07 -0.57 -17.08
CA SER A 108 -7.85 0.57 -16.18
C SER A 108 -6.87 1.59 -16.74
N VAL A 109 -5.78 1.15 -17.39
CA VAL A 109 -4.78 2.06 -17.98
C VAL A 109 -5.36 2.77 -19.21
N ILE A 110 -6.03 2.04 -20.10
CA ILE A 110 -6.64 2.63 -21.31
C ILE A 110 -7.74 3.62 -20.93
N ALA A 111 -8.61 3.25 -19.99
CA ALA A 111 -9.70 4.12 -19.55
C ALA A 111 -9.16 5.36 -18.82
N LEU A 112 -8.13 5.20 -17.97
CA LEU A 112 -7.52 6.35 -17.30
C LEU A 112 -6.88 7.32 -18.28
N ASN A 113 -6.26 6.82 -19.37
CA ASN A 113 -5.77 7.67 -20.45
C ASN A 113 -6.87 8.44 -21.18
N TYR A 114 -8.04 7.81 -21.35
CA TYR A 114 -9.18 8.42 -22.05
C TYR A 114 -9.89 9.48 -21.18
N PHE A 115 -10.15 9.18 -19.91
CA PHE A 115 -10.90 10.05 -19.01
C PHE A 115 -10.04 11.09 -18.27
N SER A 116 -8.70 10.95 -18.32
CA SER A 116 -7.78 11.88 -17.69
C SER A 116 -6.68 12.29 -18.67
N ASN A 117 -5.48 11.70 -18.54
CA ASN A 117 -4.33 12.06 -19.37
C ASN A 117 -3.30 10.93 -19.44
N PHE A 118 -2.39 11.07 -20.41
CA PHE A 118 -1.33 10.09 -20.66
C PHE A 118 -0.37 9.93 -19.46
N LEU A 119 -0.08 11.00 -18.73
CA LEU A 119 0.83 10.98 -17.58
C LEU A 119 0.27 10.10 -16.46
N SER A 120 -1.00 10.31 -16.08
CA SER A 120 -1.69 9.52 -15.05
C SER A 120 -1.77 8.05 -15.43
N ALA A 121 -2.10 7.76 -16.69
CA ALA A 121 -2.15 6.40 -17.20
C ALA A 121 -0.78 5.72 -17.20
N SER A 122 0.28 6.44 -17.56
CA SER A 122 1.66 5.96 -17.52
C SER A 122 2.13 5.66 -16.10
N LEU A 123 1.79 6.50 -15.13
CA LEU A 123 2.09 6.28 -13.72
C LEU A 123 1.32 5.08 -13.16
N LEU A 124 0.06 4.87 -13.56
CA LEU A 124 -0.70 3.68 -13.17
C LEU A 124 -0.07 2.41 -13.76
N LEU A 125 0.28 2.42 -15.05
CA LEU A 125 0.97 1.31 -15.70
C LEU A 125 2.31 1.00 -15.01
N PHE A 126 3.11 2.03 -14.73
CA PHE A 126 4.36 1.90 -13.99
C PHE A 126 4.12 1.30 -12.59
N THR A 127 3.09 1.75 -11.88
CA THR A 127 2.74 1.24 -10.55
C THR A 127 2.40 -0.24 -10.57
N ILE A 128 1.56 -0.68 -11.53
CA ILE A 128 1.18 -2.09 -11.72
C ILE A 128 2.42 -2.92 -12.06
N PHE A 129 3.24 -2.45 -13.02
CA PHE A 129 4.47 -3.12 -13.43
C PHE A 129 5.45 -3.25 -12.27
N PHE A 130 5.73 -2.14 -11.56
CA PHE A 130 6.68 -2.11 -10.45
C PHE A 130 6.23 -3.04 -9.31
N TYR A 131 4.93 -3.00 -8.96
CA TYR A 131 4.38 -3.87 -7.91
C TYR A 131 4.46 -5.35 -8.27
N LEU A 132 4.19 -5.71 -9.54
CA LEU A 132 4.23 -7.10 -9.97
C LEU A 132 5.66 -7.59 -10.19
N PHE A 133 6.42 -6.93 -11.06
CA PHE A 133 7.74 -7.43 -11.48
C PHE A 133 8.84 -7.13 -10.48
N VAL A 134 8.94 -5.89 -10.02
CA VAL A 134 10.02 -5.49 -9.11
C VAL A 134 9.75 -6.00 -7.69
N TYR A 135 8.60 -5.65 -7.11
CA TYR A 135 8.31 -6.04 -5.72
C TYR A 135 7.96 -7.52 -5.60
N THR A 136 6.92 -8.01 -6.32
CA THR A 136 6.35 -9.35 -6.09
C THR A 136 7.26 -10.46 -6.64
N ILE A 137 7.70 -10.35 -7.91
CA ILE A 137 8.45 -11.41 -8.59
C ILE A 137 9.93 -11.37 -8.19
N TRP A 138 10.53 -10.19 -8.20
CA TRP A 138 11.98 -10.09 -8.00
C TRP A 138 12.37 -9.98 -6.53
N LEU A 139 11.95 -8.94 -5.81
CA LEU A 139 12.51 -8.59 -4.50
C LEU A 139 11.97 -9.41 -3.35
N LYS A 140 10.67 -9.70 -3.32
CA LYS A 140 9.97 -10.24 -2.15
C LYS A 140 10.53 -11.58 -1.66
N ARG A 141 11.03 -12.41 -2.57
CA ARG A 141 11.62 -13.71 -2.25
C ARG A 141 13.14 -13.66 -2.06
N LYS A 142 13.79 -12.52 -2.34
CA LYS A 142 15.27 -12.42 -2.38
C LYS A 142 15.87 -11.57 -1.27
N THR A 143 15.20 -10.53 -0.82
CA THR A 143 15.80 -9.55 0.09
C THR A 143 14.82 -9.01 1.12
N PRO A 144 15.26 -8.73 2.37
CA PRO A 144 14.45 -8.04 3.37
C PRO A 144 14.17 -6.57 3.02
N GLN A 145 14.93 -5.99 2.08
CA GLN A 145 14.71 -4.63 1.57
C GLN A 145 13.51 -4.53 0.61
N ASN A 146 12.85 -5.64 0.32
CA ASN A 146 11.63 -5.67 -0.50
C ASN A 146 10.56 -4.68 -0.01
N ILE A 147 10.49 -4.44 1.29
CA ILE A 147 9.54 -3.51 1.90
C ILE A 147 9.87 -2.06 1.55
N VAL A 148 11.16 -1.67 1.66
CA VAL A 148 11.59 -0.31 1.36
C VAL A 148 11.38 0.00 -0.12
N ILE A 149 11.95 -0.83 -0.99
CA ILE A 149 11.88 -0.62 -2.44
C ILE A 149 10.42 -0.78 -2.93
N GLY A 150 9.71 -1.80 -2.42
CA GLY A 150 8.30 -2.03 -2.75
C GLY A 150 7.35 -0.92 -2.33
N GLY A 151 7.76 -0.09 -1.34
CA GLY A 151 7.03 1.10 -0.89
C GLY A 151 6.75 2.11 -2.00
N VAL A 152 7.57 2.16 -3.05
CA VAL A 152 7.38 3.01 -4.23
C VAL A 152 5.98 2.82 -4.82
N ALA A 153 5.55 1.58 -5.07
CA ALA A 153 4.23 1.33 -5.66
C ALA A 153 3.07 1.81 -4.76
N GLY A 154 3.22 1.68 -3.43
CA GLY A 154 2.23 2.16 -2.47
C GLY A 154 2.18 3.68 -2.33
N ALA A 155 3.25 4.38 -2.70
CA ALA A 155 3.38 5.83 -2.58
C ALA A 155 2.89 6.60 -3.83
N LEU A 156 2.63 5.92 -4.95
CA LEU A 156 2.21 6.54 -6.21
C LEU A 156 0.73 6.95 -6.29
N PRO A 157 -0.24 6.30 -5.62
CA PRO A 157 -1.65 6.66 -5.77
C PRO A 157 -1.98 8.15 -5.58
N PRO A 158 -1.52 8.86 -4.54
CA PRO A 158 -1.79 10.30 -4.41
C PRO A 158 -1.08 11.12 -5.49
N VAL A 159 0.07 10.67 -6.00
CA VAL A 159 0.74 11.31 -7.15
C VAL A 159 -0.13 11.18 -8.40
N ILE A 160 -0.72 9.99 -8.64
CA ILE A 160 -1.65 9.78 -9.75
C ILE A 160 -2.89 10.66 -9.58
N GLY A 161 -3.44 10.77 -8.35
CA GLY A 161 -4.55 11.68 -8.06
C GLY A 161 -4.23 13.13 -8.44
N TRP A 162 -3.05 13.61 -8.07
CA TRP A 162 -2.57 14.93 -8.46
C TRP A 162 -2.43 15.09 -9.97
N THR A 163 -1.83 14.12 -10.67
CA THR A 163 -1.64 14.20 -12.13
C THR A 163 -2.94 14.07 -12.91
N ILE A 164 -3.98 13.41 -12.39
CA ILE A 164 -5.33 13.43 -12.97
C ILE A 164 -5.83 14.86 -13.09
N ALA A 165 -5.59 15.67 -12.08
CA ALA A 165 -6.03 17.05 -12.02
C ALA A 165 -5.16 18.02 -12.83
N THR A 166 -3.83 17.88 -12.74
CA THR A 166 -2.89 18.90 -13.20
C THR A 166 -2.13 18.54 -14.47
N ASN A 167 -2.14 17.26 -14.85
CA ASN A 167 -1.29 16.71 -15.92
C ASN A 167 0.21 17.05 -15.76
N ALA A 168 0.67 17.24 -14.51
CA ALA A 168 2.04 17.63 -14.20
C ALA A 168 2.56 16.95 -12.94
N ILE A 169 3.88 16.83 -12.85
CA ILE A 169 4.60 16.43 -11.62
C ILE A 169 5.32 17.67 -11.09
N SER A 170 5.04 18.00 -9.84
CA SER A 170 5.60 19.15 -9.12
C SER A 170 6.10 18.72 -7.74
N LEU A 171 6.43 19.66 -6.86
CA LEU A 171 6.92 19.32 -5.52
C LEU A 171 5.83 18.83 -4.57
N GLU A 172 4.58 19.23 -4.79
CA GLU A 172 3.44 18.87 -3.96
C GLU A 172 3.15 17.34 -3.98
N PRO A 173 2.99 16.70 -5.15
CA PRO A 173 2.83 15.23 -5.19
C PRO A 173 4.07 14.48 -4.70
N LEU A 174 5.27 15.09 -4.79
CA LEU A 174 6.47 14.51 -4.16
C LEU A 174 6.33 14.45 -2.64
N ALA A 175 5.70 15.44 -2.00
CA ALA A 175 5.46 15.42 -0.56
C ALA A 175 4.58 14.21 -0.16
N TYR A 176 3.51 13.93 -0.87
CA TYR A 176 2.68 12.75 -0.64
C TYR A 176 3.46 11.45 -0.83
N PHE A 177 4.23 11.38 -1.91
CA PHE A 177 5.08 10.22 -2.19
C PHE A 177 6.03 9.95 -1.03
N LEU A 178 6.77 10.96 -0.57
CA LEU A 178 7.74 10.82 0.52
C LEU A 178 7.08 10.38 1.82
N ILE A 179 5.91 10.93 2.16
CA ILE A 179 5.16 10.55 3.37
C ILE A 179 4.86 9.04 3.36
N ILE A 180 4.27 8.51 2.29
CA ILE A 180 3.92 7.10 2.23
C ILE A 180 5.17 6.23 2.10
N PHE A 181 6.16 6.66 1.34
CA PHE A 181 7.40 5.92 1.14
C PHE A 181 8.16 5.71 2.45
N PHE A 182 8.36 6.77 3.25
CA PHE A 182 9.05 6.67 4.53
C PHE A 182 8.21 6.04 5.64
N TRP A 183 6.87 6.13 5.55
CA TRP A 183 5.95 5.44 6.44
C TRP A 183 5.98 3.92 6.25
N THR A 184 6.11 3.44 5.00
CA THR A 184 5.96 2.03 4.62
C THR A 184 6.88 1.09 5.40
N PRO A 185 8.19 1.34 5.59
CA PRO A 185 9.07 0.42 6.29
C PRO A 185 8.69 0.22 7.76
N SER A 186 8.43 1.30 8.51
CA SER A 186 8.06 1.19 9.93
C SER A 186 6.75 0.45 10.11
N HIS A 187 5.76 0.66 9.24
CA HIS A 187 4.48 -0.04 9.21
C HIS A 187 4.63 -1.55 8.95
N PHE A 188 5.27 -1.92 7.85
CA PHE A 188 5.39 -3.33 7.46
C PHE A 188 6.35 -4.14 8.33
N TRP A 189 7.43 -3.53 8.83
CA TRP A 189 8.30 -4.24 9.76
C TRP A 189 7.63 -4.47 11.12
N ALA A 190 6.76 -3.56 11.58
CA ALA A 190 5.93 -3.82 12.74
C ALA A 190 4.99 -5.01 12.50
N LEU A 191 4.36 -5.10 11.31
CA LEU A 191 3.58 -6.27 10.91
C LEU A 191 4.44 -7.55 10.90
N SER A 192 5.64 -7.50 10.31
CA SER A 192 6.52 -8.66 10.20
C SER A 192 7.02 -9.17 11.55
N LEU A 193 7.13 -8.32 12.56
CA LEU A 193 7.48 -8.72 13.92
C LEU A 193 6.40 -9.64 14.53
N TYR A 194 5.13 -9.29 14.46
CA TYR A 194 4.10 -10.11 15.10
C TYR A 194 3.53 -11.22 14.19
N LYS A 195 3.91 -11.22 12.90
CA LYS A 195 3.58 -12.26 11.91
C LYS A 195 4.80 -13.06 11.45
N ALA A 196 5.89 -13.04 12.22
CA ALA A 196 7.15 -13.68 11.87
C ALA A 196 7.01 -15.16 11.55
N ASP A 197 6.17 -15.90 12.27
CA ASP A 197 5.94 -17.33 12.06
C ASP A 197 5.31 -17.61 10.69
N ASP A 198 4.38 -16.79 10.23
CA ASP A 198 3.78 -16.92 8.89
C ASP A 198 4.83 -16.73 7.80
N TYR A 199 5.68 -15.71 7.92
CA TYR A 199 6.77 -15.43 6.98
C TYR A 199 7.84 -16.52 7.00
N LYS A 200 8.14 -17.09 8.17
CA LYS A 200 9.07 -18.22 8.33
C LYS A 200 8.54 -19.46 7.61
N LYS A 201 7.25 -19.80 7.77
CA LYS A 201 6.62 -20.93 7.06
C LYS A 201 6.69 -20.77 5.54
N ALA A 202 6.49 -19.55 5.05
CA ALA A 202 6.55 -19.21 3.63
C ALA A 202 7.98 -18.99 3.11
N LYS A 203 9.01 -19.09 3.96
CA LYS A 203 10.43 -18.85 3.62
C LYS A 203 10.67 -17.46 2.97
N ILE A 204 9.88 -16.45 3.38
CA ILE A 204 10.05 -15.07 2.90
C ILE A 204 11.09 -14.37 3.78
N PRO A 205 12.17 -13.79 3.20
CA PRO A 205 13.24 -13.16 3.96
C PRO A 205 12.82 -11.78 4.51
N MET A 206 12.01 -11.78 5.56
CA MET A 206 11.64 -10.56 6.26
C MET A 206 12.72 -10.17 7.27
N LEU A 207 12.91 -8.87 7.49
CA LEU A 207 13.97 -8.32 8.34
C LEU A 207 14.08 -8.97 9.73
N PRO A 208 12.98 -9.29 10.46
CA PRO A 208 13.10 -10.00 11.73
C PRO A 208 13.70 -11.40 11.63
N LEU A 209 13.59 -12.05 10.46
CA LEU A 209 14.06 -13.42 10.22
C LEU A 209 15.50 -13.45 9.70
N THR A 210 15.94 -12.41 8.98
CA THR A 210 17.28 -12.31 8.40
C THR A 210 18.26 -11.61 9.34
N ASP A 211 17.86 -10.46 9.87
CA ASP A 211 18.72 -9.55 10.64
C ASP A 211 18.37 -9.52 12.15
N GLY A 212 17.30 -10.22 12.52
CA GLY A 212 16.87 -10.36 13.90
C GLY A 212 15.92 -9.25 14.39
N VAL A 213 15.27 -9.57 15.51
CA VAL A 213 14.20 -8.74 16.11
C VAL A 213 14.71 -7.37 16.55
N GLN A 214 15.90 -7.31 17.18
CA GLN A 214 16.42 -6.05 17.72
C GLN A 214 16.77 -5.05 16.61
N LYS A 215 17.44 -5.50 15.55
CA LYS A 215 17.77 -4.66 14.41
C LYS A 215 16.49 -4.16 13.70
N THR A 216 15.47 -5.01 13.60
CA THR A 216 14.16 -4.59 13.07
C THR A 216 13.53 -3.47 13.90
N LYS A 217 13.57 -3.55 15.24
CA LYS A 217 13.07 -2.49 16.13
C LYS A 217 13.83 -1.18 15.96
N VAL A 218 15.16 -1.25 15.80
CA VAL A 218 15.99 -0.06 15.50
C VAL A 218 15.51 0.60 14.22
N TYR A 219 15.34 -0.16 13.14
CA TYR A 219 14.92 0.39 11.86
C TYR A 219 13.50 0.95 11.91
N ILE A 220 12.55 0.29 12.60
CA ILE A 220 11.21 0.84 12.83
C ILE A 220 11.31 2.23 13.48
N PHE A 221 12.13 2.36 14.51
CA PHE A 221 12.32 3.63 15.22
C PHE A 221 13.02 4.68 14.34
N VAL A 222 14.09 4.32 13.63
CA VAL A 222 14.79 5.25 12.72
C VAL A 222 13.86 5.77 11.62
N TYR A 223 13.10 4.90 10.97
CA TYR A 223 12.13 5.34 9.95
C TYR A 223 10.99 6.18 10.53
N SER A 224 10.58 5.94 11.78
CA SER A 224 9.61 6.82 12.44
C SER A 224 10.18 8.21 12.73
N LEU A 225 11.48 8.32 13.06
CA LEU A 225 12.16 9.62 13.22
C LEU A 225 12.29 10.37 11.88
N LEU A 226 12.59 9.65 10.79
CA LEU A 226 12.65 10.24 9.45
C LEU A 226 11.30 10.81 8.99
N MET A 227 10.19 10.39 9.59
CA MET A 227 8.88 11.00 9.32
C MET A 227 8.81 12.47 9.74
N LEU A 228 9.58 12.93 10.75
CA LEU A 228 9.54 14.33 11.18
C LEU A 228 9.91 15.32 10.07
N PRO A 229 11.11 15.25 9.44
CA PRO A 229 11.43 16.15 8.34
C PRO A 229 10.48 15.96 7.14
N VAL A 230 10.02 14.75 6.87
CA VAL A 230 9.10 14.46 5.75
C VAL A 230 7.73 15.13 5.96
N ILE A 231 7.21 15.13 7.18
CA ILE A 231 5.93 15.79 7.51
C ILE A 231 6.04 17.32 7.49
N ILE A 232 7.21 17.88 7.77
CA ILE A 232 7.45 19.33 7.70
C ILE A 232 7.62 19.80 6.24
N PHE A 233 8.07 18.93 5.35
CA PHE A 233 8.37 19.29 3.96
C PHE A 233 7.20 19.97 3.19
N PRO A 234 5.92 19.53 3.29
CA PRO A 234 4.80 20.21 2.64
C PRO A 234 4.66 21.69 3.05
N TYR A 235 4.89 21.99 4.33
CA TYR A 235 4.88 23.38 4.84
C TYR A 235 6.05 24.18 4.28
N LEU A 236 7.26 23.62 4.22
CA LEU A 236 8.45 24.31 3.72
C LEU A 236 8.35 24.70 2.25
N ILE A 237 7.64 23.92 1.43
CA ILE A 237 7.39 24.24 0.01
C ILE A 237 6.17 25.15 -0.20
N GLY A 238 5.50 25.60 0.88
CA GLY A 238 4.31 26.46 0.80
C GLY A 238 3.03 25.72 0.35
N PHE A 239 3.05 24.38 0.34
CA PHE A 239 1.91 23.56 -0.07
C PHE A 239 0.86 23.41 1.04
N SER A 240 1.24 23.52 2.30
CA SER A 240 0.33 23.42 3.44
C SER A 240 0.62 24.47 4.50
N GLY A 241 -0.42 24.82 5.29
CA GLY A 241 -0.38 25.81 6.35
C GLY A 241 -0.18 25.21 7.75
N PHE A 242 -0.41 26.06 8.77
CA PHE A 242 -0.32 25.65 10.17
C PHE A 242 -1.44 24.69 10.58
N VAL A 243 -2.58 24.69 9.89
CA VAL A 243 -3.71 23.78 10.15
C VAL A 243 -3.30 22.34 9.89
N TYR A 244 -2.48 22.10 8.87
CA TYR A 244 -1.82 20.83 8.64
C TYR A 244 -0.65 20.59 9.59
N LEU A 245 0.32 21.53 9.64
CA LEU A 245 1.64 21.33 10.25
C LEU A 245 1.57 20.96 11.73
N VAL A 246 0.82 21.73 12.53
CA VAL A 246 0.81 21.56 14.00
C VAL A 246 0.25 20.19 14.40
N PRO A 247 -0.95 19.77 13.93
CA PRO A 247 -1.45 18.44 14.25
C PRO A 247 -0.59 17.31 13.65
N ALA A 248 0.00 17.49 12.46
CA ALA A 248 0.85 16.50 11.83
C ALA A 248 2.13 16.25 12.67
N ILE A 249 2.75 17.29 13.24
CA ILE A 249 3.87 17.14 14.18
C ILE A 249 3.43 16.37 15.44
N ILE A 250 2.30 16.74 16.04
CA ILE A 250 1.79 16.07 17.25
C ILE A 250 1.56 14.57 16.99
N LEU A 251 0.91 14.22 15.87
CA LEU A 251 0.68 12.82 15.48
C LEU A 251 2.01 12.07 15.26
N THR A 252 3.00 12.74 14.64
CA THR A 252 4.30 12.14 14.35
C THR A 252 5.13 11.94 15.61
N VAL A 253 5.14 12.90 16.52
CA VAL A 253 5.80 12.76 17.83
C VAL A 253 5.18 11.59 18.63
N TYR A 254 3.86 11.48 18.63
CA TYR A 254 3.21 10.34 19.28
C TYR A 254 3.56 9.01 18.62
N TYR A 255 3.66 8.98 17.27
CA TYR A 255 4.14 7.81 16.54
C TYR A 255 5.57 7.42 16.95
N ASN A 256 6.46 8.40 17.07
CA ASN A 256 7.83 8.19 17.52
C ASN A 256 7.89 7.64 18.96
N ILE A 257 7.06 8.14 19.86
CA ILE A 257 6.97 7.64 21.25
C ILE A 257 6.58 6.16 21.27
N ILE A 258 5.59 5.75 20.47
CA ILE A 258 5.15 4.36 20.39
C ILE A 258 6.25 3.47 19.79
N CYS A 259 6.96 3.95 18.76
CA CYS A 259 8.07 3.22 18.13
C CYS A 259 9.28 3.12 19.09
N TYR A 260 9.58 4.19 19.86
CA TYR A 260 10.60 4.17 20.89
C TYR A 260 10.28 3.18 22.03
N ASP A 261 9.01 3.11 22.47
CA ASP A 261 8.58 2.14 23.46
C ASP A 261 8.76 0.68 22.97
N LEU A 262 8.53 0.41 21.70
CA LEU A 262 8.85 -0.87 21.07
C LEU A 262 10.36 -1.12 21.02
N TYR A 263 11.17 -0.10 20.66
CA TYR A 263 12.63 -0.19 20.58
C TYR A 263 13.27 -0.48 21.95
N LYS A 264 12.87 0.26 22.99
CA LYS A 264 13.42 0.16 24.36
C LYS A 264 13.21 -1.23 24.99
N TYR A 265 12.23 -1.98 24.51
CA TYR A 265 11.90 -3.28 25.10
C TYR A 265 12.94 -4.33 24.70
N LYS A 266 13.88 -4.63 25.63
CA LYS A 266 15.08 -5.48 25.38
C LYS A 266 14.82 -6.99 25.37
N LYS A 267 13.63 -7.51 25.71
CA LYS A 267 13.36 -8.96 25.65
C LYS A 267 13.44 -9.47 24.22
N ASN A 268 14.26 -10.50 24.00
CA ASN A 268 14.40 -11.21 22.72
C ASN A 268 13.10 -11.92 22.24
N LYS A 269 12.02 -11.86 23.00
CA LYS A 269 10.70 -12.32 22.59
C LYS A 269 9.99 -11.24 21.79
N PHE A 270 9.33 -11.65 20.72
CA PHE A 270 8.40 -10.80 19.98
C PHE A 270 7.39 -10.20 20.96
N ASP A 271 7.46 -8.90 21.24
CA ASP A 271 6.39 -8.22 21.97
C ASP A 271 5.24 -7.97 20.98
N LEU A 272 4.40 -8.99 20.88
CA LEU A 272 3.26 -9.00 19.98
C LEU A 272 2.31 -7.81 20.24
N LYS A 273 2.16 -7.37 21.50
CA LYS A 273 1.26 -6.27 21.86
C LYS A 273 1.80 -4.92 21.36
N LYS A 274 3.09 -4.64 21.62
CA LYS A 274 3.73 -3.38 21.20
C LYS A 274 3.85 -3.29 19.68
N ALA A 275 4.26 -4.37 19.00
CA ALA A 275 4.32 -4.40 17.53
C ALA A 275 2.94 -4.22 16.88
N LYS A 276 1.87 -4.82 17.44
CA LYS A 276 0.49 -4.59 17.01
C LYS A 276 0.04 -3.15 17.24
N LYS A 277 0.45 -2.51 18.37
CA LYS A 277 0.15 -1.11 18.64
C LYS A 277 0.79 -0.19 17.61
N VAL A 278 2.08 -0.39 17.28
CA VAL A 278 2.78 0.36 16.23
C VAL A 278 2.07 0.18 14.89
N PHE A 279 1.78 -1.07 14.50
CA PHE A 279 1.09 -1.38 13.25
C PHE A 279 -0.30 -0.74 13.17
N GLY A 280 -1.12 -0.88 14.21
CA GLY A 280 -2.48 -0.32 14.23
C GLY A 280 -2.47 1.20 14.20
N TYR A 281 -1.61 1.83 15.02
CA TYR A 281 -1.50 3.29 15.02
C TYR A 281 -0.97 3.82 13.70
N SER A 282 -0.02 3.16 13.05
CA SER A 282 0.53 3.61 11.76
C SER A 282 -0.53 3.73 10.66
N ILE A 283 -1.58 2.89 10.67
CA ILE A 283 -2.71 2.99 9.72
C ILE A 283 -3.54 4.24 10.02
N LEU A 284 -3.91 4.44 11.30
CA LEU A 284 -4.64 5.63 11.73
C LEU A 284 -3.85 6.91 11.47
N TYR A 285 -2.55 6.89 11.76
CA TYR A 285 -1.62 7.98 11.52
C TYR A 285 -1.63 8.42 10.06
N LEU A 286 -1.41 7.49 9.12
CA LEU A 286 -1.41 7.82 7.70
C LEU A 286 -2.76 8.38 7.24
N PHE A 287 -3.86 7.77 7.68
CA PHE A 287 -5.20 8.28 7.38
C PHE A 287 -5.38 9.71 7.87
N LEU A 288 -5.03 10.01 9.13
CA LEU A 288 -5.17 11.34 9.70
C LEU A 288 -4.28 12.38 9.01
N ILE A 289 -3.04 12.04 8.65
CA ILE A 289 -2.15 12.94 7.90
C ILE A 289 -2.80 13.36 6.57
N PHE A 290 -3.42 12.42 5.85
CA PHE A 290 -4.09 12.75 4.59
C PHE A 290 -5.41 13.52 4.80
N VAL A 291 -6.14 13.27 5.90
CA VAL A 291 -7.29 14.11 6.31
C VAL A 291 -6.86 15.55 6.60
N LEU A 292 -5.71 15.76 7.25
CA LEU A 292 -5.19 17.10 7.54
C LEU A 292 -4.89 17.88 6.27
N PHE A 293 -4.39 17.25 5.20
CA PHE A 293 -4.24 17.94 3.91
C PHE A 293 -5.58 18.41 3.35
N LEU A 294 -6.65 17.60 3.45
CA LEU A 294 -7.98 18.00 3.01
C LEU A 294 -8.51 19.18 3.83
N ILE A 295 -8.33 19.16 5.14
CA ILE A 295 -8.81 20.24 6.01
C ILE A 295 -8.03 21.54 5.75
N ASP A 296 -6.74 21.45 5.51
CA ASP A 296 -5.86 22.59 5.25
C ASP A 296 -6.10 23.22 3.86
N SER A 297 -6.65 22.44 2.91
CA SER A 297 -7.00 22.91 1.56
C SER A 297 -8.38 23.55 1.44
N LEU A 298 -9.23 23.47 2.48
CA LEU A 298 -10.55 24.12 2.55
C LEU A 298 -10.44 25.59 2.97
#